data_ebe66a43db04df26536a505efff7dbaa
#
_entry.id   ebe66a43db04df26536a505efff7dbaa
#
_cell.length_a   1.000
_cell.length_b   1.000
_cell.length_c   1.000
_cell.angle_alpha   90.00
_cell.angle_beta   90.00
_cell.angle_gamma   90.00
#
_symmetry.space_group_name_H-M   'P 1'
#
loop_
_entity.id
_entity.type
_entity.pdbx_description
1 polymer ?
#
loop_
_entity_poly.entity_id
_entity_poly.type
_entity_poly.pdbx_seq_one_letter_code
_entity_poly.pdbx_strand_id
1 'polypeptide(L)'
;MRCPYCQHTDTKVTHSRTTDEGNSIRRRRECINCGRRFTTYEIIEEVPLMVAKKNGRRELFDRGKLLNGLLRSCDKRTVPMSVMEEVVNNVERDIRNEVNQEISTDRIGELVLQQLKDIDQVAYVRFASVYRKFDNIDSFMAELKALKKLDAKKAKK
;
A
#
# COMPACT_ATOMS: atom_id res chain seq x y z
N MET A 1 3.41 31.79 8.07
CA MET A 1 4.01 30.84 9.06
C MET A 1 4.77 31.65 10.09
N ARG A 2 4.56 31.38 11.39
CA ARG A 2 5.20 32.17 12.46
C ARG A 2 6.71 31.91 12.54
N CYS A 3 7.47 32.98 12.80
CA CYS A 3 8.90 32.89 13.02
C CYS A 3 9.21 32.13 14.32
N PRO A 4 10.07 31.09 14.34
CA PRO A 4 10.37 30.35 15.56
C PRO A 4 11.17 31.15 16.58
N TYR A 5 11.75 32.29 16.19
CA TYR A 5 12.61 33.10 17.07
C TYR A 5 11.90 34.28 17.72
N CYS A 6 11.01 34.97 16.97
CA CYS A 6 10.32 36.16 17.50
C CYS A 6 8.79 36.08 17.37
N GLN A 7 8.25 34.95 16.95
CA GLN A 7 6.81 34.69 16.82
C GLN A 7 6.06 35.60 15.83
N HIS A 8 6.74 36.47 15.09
CA HIS A 8 6.14 37.29 14.06
C HIS A 8 5.47 36.46 12.97
N THR A 9 4.32 36.86 12.47
CA THR A 9 3.47 36.08 11.55
C THR A 9 4.00 36.05 10.12
N ASP A 10 4.71 37.11 9.71
CA ASP A 10 5.10 37.30 8.31
C ASP A 10 6.53 36.88 8.06
N THR A 11 6.65 35.97 7.10
CA THR A 11 7.92 35.43 6.64
C THR A 11 7.93 35.33 5.12
N LYS A 12 9.04 35.66 4.47
CA LYS A 12 9.22 35.49 3.02
C LYS A 12 10.00 34.22 2.72
N VAL A 13 9.67 33.54 1.61
CA VAL A 13 10.44 32.41 1.09
C VAL A 13 11.59 32.98 0.26
N THR A 14 12.84 32.66 0.63
CA THR A 14 14.03 33.10 -0.09
C THR A 14 14.53 32.05 -1.07
N HIS A 15 14.27 30.78 -0.81
CA HIS A 15 14.67 29.66 -1.65
C HIS A 15 13.72 28.47 -1.48
N SER A 16 13.45 27.75 -2.58
CA SER A 16 12.61 26.55 -2.59
C SER A 16 13.27 25.50 -3.49
N ARG A 17 13.33 24.26 -3.01
CA ARG A 17 13.80 23.11 -3.79
C ARG A 17 13.09 21.84 -3.39
N THR A 18 12.88 20.94 -4.34
CA THR A 18 12.41 19.57 -4.08
C THR A 18 13.51 18.81 -3.33
N THR A 19 13.17 17.91 -2.46
CA THR A 19 14.12 16.96 -1.86
C THR A 19 14.49 15.88 -2.88
N ASP A 20 15.62 15.19 -2.65
CA ASP A 20 16.17 14.21 -3.58
C ASP A 20 15.20 13.04 -3.86
N GLU A 21 14.32 12.73 -2.90
CA GLU A 21 13.26 11.71 -3.03
C GLU A 21 11.99 12.22 -3.76
N GLY A 22 11.89 13.51 -4.05
CA GLY A 22 10.75 14.13 -4.72
C GLY A 22 9.47 14.27 -3.87
N ASN A 23 9.46 13.74 -2.63
CA ASN A 23 8.26 13.64 -1.79
C ASN A 23 8.02 14.86 -0.90
N SER A 24 8.95 15.82 -0.85
CA SER A 24 8.81 17.03 -0.06
C SER A 24 9.49 18.23 -0.71
N ILE A 25 9.02 19.42 -0.33
CA ILE A 25 9.61 20.69 -0.76
C ILE A 25 10.29 21.32 0.45
N ARG A 26 11.60 21.52 0.34
CA ARG A 26 12.39 22.27 1.32
C ARG A 26 12.35 23.75 0.99
N ARG A 27 11.88 24.59 1.94
CA ARG A 27 11.84 26.05 1.77
C ARG A 27 12.71 26.73 2.81
N ARG A 28 13.57 27.63 2.35
CA ARG A 28 14.32 28.55 3.21
C ARG A 28 13.51 29.83 3.36
N ARG A 29 13.21 30.20 4.60
CA ARG A 29 12.41 31.37 4.95
C ARG A 29 13.24 32.39 5.72
N GLU A 30 12.86 33.65 5.60
CA GLU A 30 13.44 34.79 6.34
C GLU A 30 12.31 35.55 7.00
N CYS A 31 12.46 35.83 8.29
CA CYS A 31 11.50 36.63 9.03
C CYS A 31 11.64 38.12 8.64
N ILE A 32 10.53 38.78 8.32
CA ILE A 32 10.51 40.18 7.94
C ILE A 32 10.90 41.09 9.13
N ASN A 33 10.51 40.67 10.36
CA ASN A 33 10.75 41.46 11.57
C ASN A 33 12.19 41.32 12.11
N CYS A 34 12.66 40.07 12.37
CA CYS A 34 13.96 39.86 13.00
C CYS A 34 15.11 39.46 12.04
N GLY A 35 14.83 39.31 10.73
CA GLY A 35 15.82 38.99 9.70
C GLY A 35 16.38 37.56 9.79
N ARG A 36 16.04 36.79 10.82
CA ARG A 36 16.55 35.43 10.99
C ARG A 36 15.96 34.47 9.96
N ARG A 37 16.82 33.53 9.54
CA ARG A 37 16.47 32.51 8.54
C ARG A 37 16.21 31.18 9.22
N PHE A 38 15.21 30.46 8.70
CA PHE A 38 14.87 29.11 9.12
C PHE A 38 14.41 28.28 7.93
N THR A 39 14.41 26.98 8.10
CA THR A 39 14.00 26.04 7.04
C THR A 39 12.68 25.39 7.43
N THR A 40 11.80 25.20 6.44
CA THR A 40 10.56 24.44 6.57
C THR A 40 10.49 23.39 5.48
N TYR A 41 9.74 22.33 5.75
CA TYR A 41 9.42 21.29 4.79
C TYR A 41 7.91 21.27 4.58
N GLU A 42 7.50 21.25 3.32
CA GLU A 42 6.14 20.87 2.94
C GLU A 42 6.16 19.39 2.61
N ILE A 43 5.34 18.63 3.30
CA ILE A 43 5.20 17.19 3.14
C ILE A 43 3.73 16.92 2.86
N ILE A 44 3.43 16.00 1.95
CA ILE A 44 2.06 15.55 1.73
C ILE A 44 1.60 14.82 3.00
N GLU A 45 0.52 15.30 3.59
CA GLU A 45 -0.09 14.62 4.72
C GLU A 45 -0.74 13.32 4.25
N GLU A 46 -0.18 12.21 4.68
CA GLU A 46 -0.76 10.91 4.40
C GLU A 46 -1.87 10.60 5.39
N VAL A 47 -3.08 10.44 4.88
CA VAL A 47 -4.21 10.00 5.70
C VAL A 47 -3.97 8.54 6.12
N PRO A 48 -4.04 8.21 7.43
CA PRO A 48 -3.90 6.85 7.90
C PRO A 48 -4.97 5.94 7.30
N LEU A 49 -4.53 4.85 6.68
CA LEU A 49 -5.42 3.86 6.08
C LEU A 49 -5.91 2.88 7.15
N MET A 50 -7.22 2.82 7.36
CA MET A 50 -7.85 1.94 8.34
C MET A 50 -8.33 0.65 7.71
N VAL A 51 -8.09 -0.47 8.39
CA VAL A 51 -8.53 -1.81 7.98
C VAL A 51 -9.61 -2.32 8.93
N ALA A 52 -10.79 -2.61 8.38
CA ALA A 52 -11.87 -3.26 9.10
C ALA A 52 -11.68 -4.78 9.09
N LYS A 53 -11.58 -5.36 10.27
CA LYS A 53 -11.52 -6.82 10.49
C LYS A 53 -12.92 -7.43 10.51
N LYS A 54 -13.03 -8.73 10.20
CA LYS A 54 -14.29 -9.50 10.25
C LYS A 54 -14.97 -9.47 11.62
N ASN A 55 -14.21 -9.25 12.69
CA ASN A 55 -14.75 -9.16 14.07
C ASN A 55 -15.14 -7.72 14.46
N GLY A 56 -15.23 -6.79 13.51
CA GLY A 56 -15.57 -5.39 13.74
C GLY A 56 -14.44 -4.53 14.31
N ARG A 57 -13.26 -5.08 14.59
CA ARG A 57 -12.11 -4.30 15.01
C ARG A 57 -11.53 -3.51 13.84
N ARG A 58 -11.00 -2.33 14.15
CA ARG A 58 -10.28 -1.47 13.22
C ARG A 58 -8.81 -1.42 13.61
N GLU A 59 -7.94 -1.54 12.63
CA GLU A 59 -6.50 -1.36 12.82
C GLU A 59 -5.90 -0.58 11.67
N LEU A 60 -4.74 0.01 11.88
CA LEU A 60 -3.98 0.63 10.81
C LEU A 60 -3.52 -0.43 9.80
N PHE A 61 -3.52 -0.05 8.52
CA PHE A 61 -2.91 -0.89 7.48
C PHE A 61 -1.44 -1.12 7.81
N ASP A 62 -1.04 -2.37 7.83
CA ASP A 62 0.32 -2.79 8.13
C ASP A 62 0.91 -3.50 6.91
N ARG A 63 1.78 -2.78 6.20
CA ARG A 63 2.51 -3.27 5.04
C ARG A 63 3.31 -4.54 5.34
N GLY A 64 3.93 -4.61 6.54
CA GLY A 64 4.71 -5.77 6.97
C GLY A 64 3.84 -7.02 7.14
N LYS A 65 2.62 -6.88 7.66
CA LYS A 65 1.67 -8.01 7.75
C LYS A 65 1.31 -8.55 6.37
N LEU A 66 1.07 -7.67 5.41
CA LEU A 66 0.73 -8.08 4.05
C LEU A 66 1.91 -8.80 3.39
N LEU A 67 3.11 -8.24 3.48
CA LEU A 67 4.34 -8.84 2.95
C LEU A 67 4.62 -10.21 3.57
N ASN A 68 4.45 -10.36 4.89
CA ASN A 68 4.61 -11.65 5.56
C ASN A 68 3.57 -12.69 5.09
N GLY A 69 2.36 -12.28 4.77
CA GLY A 69 1.34 -13.14 4.16
C GLY A 69 1.77 -13.65 2.78
N LEU A 70 2.32 -12.77 1.95
CA LEU A 70 2.88 -13.11 0.64
C LEU A 70 4.09 -14.06 0.76
N LEU A 71 5.04 -13.77 1.65
CA LEU A 71 6.21 -14.61 1.89
C LEU A 71 5.82 -16.04 2.24
N ARG A 72 4.84 -16.23 3.13
CA ARG A 72 4.32 -17.57 3.49
C ARG A 72 3.68 -18.28 2.30
N SER A 73 2.97 -17.56 1.45
CA SER A 73 2.31 -18.13 0.27
C SER A 73 3.31 -18.50 -0.82
N CYS A 74 4.38 -17.72 -0.95
CA CYS A 74 5.46 -17.91 -1.92
C CYS A 74 6.60 -18.81 -1.39
N ASP A 75 6.49 -19.37 -0.17
CA ASP A 75 7.54 -20.24 0.37
C ASP A 75 7.86 -21.41 -0.57
N LYS A 76 9.15 -21.63 -0.83
CA LYS A 76 9.67 -22.61 -1.80
C LYS A 76 9.18 -22.40 -3.25
N ARG A 77 8.78 -21.18 -3.61
CA ARG A 77 8.48 -20.78 -4.99
C ARG A 77 9.58 -19.86 -5.50
N THR A 78 9.73 -19.79 -6.82
CA THR A 78 10.75 -18.95 -7.49
C THR A 78 10.27 -17.49 -7.69
N VAL A 79 9.49 -16.98 -6.74
CA VAL A 79 9.01 -15.58 -6.77
C VAL A 79 10.01 -14.70 -6.03
N PRO A 80 10.66 -13.74 -6.72
CA PRO A 80 11.63 -12.84 -6.11
C PRO A 80 10.99 -11.93 -5.06
N MET A 81 11.78 -11.50 -4.07
CA MET A 81 11.32 -10.55 -3.04
C MET A 81 10.82 -9.23 -3.64
N SER A 82 11.51 -8.73 -4.67
CA SER A 82 11.13 -7.50 -5.38
C SER A 82 9.73 -7.56 -5.98
N VAL A 83 9.32 -8.73 -6.51
CA VAL A 83 7.97 -8.93 -7.05
C VAL A 83 6.92 -8.91 -5.92
N MET A 84 7.23 -9.50 -4.77
CA MET A 84 6.33 -9.46 -3.61
C MET A 84 6.18 -8.04 -3.06
N GLU A 85 7.26 -7.27 -3.02
CA GLU A 85 7.23 -5.85 -2.65
C GLU A 85 6.43 -5.01 -3.64
N GLU A 86 6.54 -5.31 -4.93
CA GLU A 86 5.75 -4.66 -5.98
C GLU A 86 4.26 -4.94 -5.80
N VAL A 87 3.87 -6.18 -5.48
CA VAL A 87 2.48 -6.53 -5.14
C VAL A 87 1.99 -5.70 -3.97
N VAL A 88 2.78 -5.58 -2.90
CA VAL A 88 2.42 -4.76 -1.73
C VAL A 88 2.23 -3.29 -2.11
N ASN A 89 3.15 -2.73 -2.92
CA ASN A 89 3.08 -1.35 -3.39
C ASN A 89 1.82 -1.09 -4.23
N ASN A 90 1.52 -2.01 -5.14
CA ASN A 90 0.35 -1.91 -6.00
C ASN A 90 -0.95 -1.99 -5.19
N VAL A 91 -1.05 -2.95 -4.27
CA VAL A 91 -2.21 -3.10 -3.39
C VAL A 91 -2.40 -1.85 -2.53
N GLU A 92 -1.33 -1.32 -1.92
CA GLU A 92 -1.40 -0.09 -1.12
C GLU A 92 -1.86 1.10 -1.95
N ARG A 93 -1.34 1.27 -3.17
CA ARG A 93 -1.76 2.31 -4.11
C ARG A 93 -3.23 2.17 -4.49
N ASP A 94 -3.68 0.97 -4.80
CA ASP A 94 -5.06 0.71 -5.21
C ASP A 94 -6.03 1.02 -4.07
N ILE A 95 -5.67 0.65 -2.83
CA ILE A 95 -6.45 0.97 -1.63
C ILE A 95 -6.51 2.50 -1.40
N ARG A 96 -5.39 3.21 -1.53
CA ARG A 96 -5.35 4.67 -1.35
C ARG A 96 -6.16 5.42 -2.40
N ASN A 97 -6.34 4.83 -3.59
CA ASN A 97 -7.17 5.38 -4.66
C ASN A 97 -8.67 5.08 -4.48
N GLU A 98 -9.03 4.14 -3.61
CA GLU A 98 -10.44 3.93 -3.24
C GLU A 98 -10.90 5.12 -2.37
N VAL A 99 -12.09 5.64 -2.66
CA VAL A 99 -12.64 6.88 -2.03
C VAL A 99 -12.84 6.73 -0.51
N ASN A 100 -12.88 5.51 -0.01
CA ASN A 100 -13.14 5.23 1.41
C ASN A 100 -11.82 5.15 2.19
N GLN A 101 -11.75 5.86 3.31
CA GLN A 101 -10.62 5.80 4.26
C GLN A 101 -10.56 4.47 5.04
N GLU A 102 -11.54 3.60 4.87
CA GLU A 102 -11.63 2.29 5.53
C GLU A 102 -11.84 1.19 4.51
N ILE A 103 -10.99 0.17 4.57
CA ILE A 103 -11.04 -1.00 3.68
C ILE A 103 -11.20 -2.30 4.49
N SER A 104 -11.95 -3.26 3.96
CA SER A 104 -12.08 -4.56 4.59
C SER A 104 -10.86 -5.46 4.32
N THR A 105 -10.54 -6.36 5.27
CA THR A 105 -9.52 -7.39 5.03
C THR A 105 -9.83 -8.24 3.82
N ASP A 106 -11.10 -8.51 3.53
CA ASP A 106 -11.50 -9.30 2.36
C ASP A 106 -11.15 -8.60 1.05
N ARG A 107 -11.36 -7.28 0.99
CA ARG A 107 -11.00 -6.48 -0.19
C ARG A 107 -9.50 -6.46 -0.44
N ILE A 108 -8.69 -6.33 0.63
CA ILE A 108 -7.22 -6.43 0.54
C ILE A 108 -6.83 -7.80 -0.02
N GLY A 109 -7.42 -8.87 0.53
CA GLY A 109 -7.17 -10.24 0.05
C GLY A 109 -7.51 -10.44 -1.42
N GLU A 110 -8.61 -9.85 -1.90
CA GLU A 110 -8.99 -9.90 -3.32
C GLU A 110 -7.98 -9.18 -4.22
N LEU A 111 -7.50 -7.99 -3.83
CA LEU A 111 -6.49 -7.26 -4.59
C LEU A 111 -5.18 -8.04 -4.71
N VAL A 112 -4.75 -8.68 -3.62
CA VAL A 112 -3.57 -9.57 -3.64
C VAL A 112 -3.79 -10.78 -4.55
N LEU A 113 -4.94 -11.45 -4.45
CA LEU A 113 -5.27 -12.59 -5.28
C LEU A 113 -5.31 -12.26 -6.77
N GLN A 114 -5.81 -11.07 -7.14
CA GLN A 114 -5.78 -10.61 -8.53
C GLN A 114 -4.37 -10.56 -9.10
N GLN A 115 -3.39 -10.10 -8.32
CA GLN A 115 -2.00 -10.01 -8.75
C GLN A 115 -1.28 -11.38 -8.72
N LEU A 116 -1.46 -12.15 -7.64
CA LEU A 116 -0.83 -13.48 -7.51
C LEU A 116 -1.24 -14.44 -8.62
N LYS A 117 -2.44 -14.29 -9.16
CA LYS A 117 -2.96 -15.09 -10.26
C LYS A 117 -2.07 -15.08 -11.51
N ASP A 118 -1.40 -13.97 -11.76
CA ASP A 118 -0.53 -13.78 -12.91
C ASP A 118 0.93 -14.06 -12.61
N ILE A 119 1.29 -14.09 -11.32
CA ILE A 119 2.65 -14.30 -10.84
C ILE A 119 2.94 -15.79 -10.59
N ASP A 120 2.15 -16.43 -9.73
CA ASP A 120 2.34 -17.84 -9.36
C ASP A 120 1.03 -18.45 -8.84
N GLN A 121 0.53 -19.43 -9.57
CA GLN A 121 -0.74 -20.08 -9.25
C GLN A 121 -0.73 -20.89 -7.96
N VAL A 122 0.40 -21.47 -7.59
CA VAL A 122 0.51 -22.21 -6.33
C VAL A 122 0.50 -21.23 -5.16
N ALA A 123 1.21 -20.11 -5.28
CA ALA A 123 1.14 -19.04 -4.29
C ALA A 123 -0.27 -18.45 -4.18
N TYR A 124 -0.97 -18.27 -5.32
CA TYR A 124 -2.38 -17.88 -5.35
C TYR A 124 -3.25 -18.83 -4.52
N VAL A 125 -3.16 -20.14 -4.77
CA VAL A 125 -3.98 -21.16 -4.07
C VAL A 125 -3.68 -21.16 -2.57
N ARG A 126 -2.41 -21.07 -2.19
CA ARG A 126 -2.00 -21.00 -0.78
C ARG A 126 -2.53 -19.74 -0.09
N PHE A 127 -2.43 -18.60 -0.74
CA PHE A 127 -2.96 -17.34 -0.22
C PHE A 127 -4.48 -17.41 -0.10
N ALA A 128 -5.16 -17.89 -1.13
CA ALA A 128 -6.62 -18.07 -1.15
C ALA A 128 -7.10 -18.98 -0.03
N SER A 129 -6.38 -20.06 0.28
CA SER A 129 -6.76 -21.03 1.33
C SER A 129 -6.82 -20.38 2.73
N VAL A 130 -6.08 -19.32 2.96
CA VAL A 130 -6.08 -18.57 4.25
C VAL A 130 -7.11 -17.44 4.23
N TYR A 131 -7.19 -16.70 3.12
CA TYR A 131 -8.02 -15.48 3.03
C TYR A 131 -9.48 -15.77 2.69
N ARG A 132 -9.74 -16.72 1.79
CA ARG A 132 -11.09 -17.20 1.49
C ARG A 132 -11.46 -18.30 2.47
N LYS A 133 -12.59 -18.14 3.14
CA LYS A 133 -13.16 -19.25 3.91
C LYS A 133 -13.81 -20.21 2.92
N PHE A 134 -13.15 -21.33 2.66
CA PHE A 134 -13.77 -22.42 1.93
C PHE A 134 -14.58 -23.27 2.92
N ASP A 135 -15.89 -23.37 2.69
CA ASP A 135 -16.78 -24.12 3.58
C ASP A 135 -16.63 -25.63 3.42
N ASN A 136 -16.16 -26.07 2.24
CA ASN A 136 -15.97 -27.47 1.91
C ASN A 136 -14.96 -27.64 0.77
N ILE A 137 -14.62 -28.91 0.47
CA ILE A 137 -13.69 -29.29 -0.60
C ILE A 137 -14.23 -28.88 -1.98
N ASP A 138 -15.54 -28.92 -2.19
CA ASP A 138 -16.14 -28.59 -3.48
C ASP A 138 -15.98 -27.12 -3.83
N SER A 139 -16.14 -26.22 -2.87
CA SER A 139 -15.90 -24.78 -3.06
C SER A 139 -14.43 -24.49 -3.40
N PHE A 140 -13.49 -25.21 -2.77
CA PHE A 140 -12.07 -25.13 -3.09
C PHE A 140 -11.75 -25.65 -4.48
N MET A 141 -12.35 -26.80 -4.87
CA MET A 141 -12.20 -27.39 -6.21
C MET A 141 -12.80 -26.48 -7.30
N ALA A 142 -13.87 -25.79 -7.03
CA ALA A 142 -14.47 -24.82 -7.96
C ALA A 142 -13.50 -23.66 -8.24
N GLU A 143 -12.81 -23.15 -7.23
CA GLU A 143 -11.80 -22.12 -7.36
C GLU A 143 -10.62 -22.57 -8.23
N LEU A 144 -10.11 -23.79 -8.00
CA LEU A 144 -9.05 -24.39 -8.80
C LEU A 144 -9.45 -24.57 -10.27
N LYS A 145 -10.69 -24.99 -10.53
CA LYS A 145 -11.23 -25.11 -11.89
C LYS A 145 -11.35 -23.76 -12.58
N ALA A 146 -11.75 -22.72 -11.85
CA ALA A 146 -11.82 -21.36 -12.36
C ALA A 146 -10.42 -20.84 -12.75
N LEU A 147 -9.42 -21.08 -11.91
CA LEU A 147 -8.03 -20.70 -12.18
C LEU A 147 -7.52 -21.37 -13.46
N LYS A 148 -7.69 -22.70 -13.62
CA LYS A 148 -7.28 -23.44 -14.83
C LYS A 148 -7.95 -22.95 -16.12
N LYS A 149 -9.23 -22.56 -16.07
CA LYS A 149 -9.93 -22.04 -17.25
C LYS A 149 -9.36 -20.72 -17.76
N LEU A 150 -8.81 -19.91 -16.85
CA LEU A 150 -8.20 -18.63 -17.21
C LEU A 150 -6.87 -18.80 -17.94
N ASP A 151 -6.06 -19.79 -17.52
CA ASP A 151 -4.80 -20.12 -18.21
C ASP A 151 -5.02 -20.64 -19.61
N ALA A 152 -6.03 -21.50 -19.79
CA ALA A 152 -6.40 -21.99 -21.10
C ALA A 152 -6.81 -20.86 -22.05
N LYS A 153 -7.35 -19.75 -21.53
CA LYS A 153 -7.66 -18.56 -22.34
C LYS A 153 -6.45 -17.69 -22.63
N LYS A 154 -5.45 -17.63 -21.72
CA LYS A 154 -4.20 -16.88 -21.92
C LYS A 154 -3.26 -17.58 -22.91
N ALA A 155 -3.22 -18.91 -22.90
CA ALA A 155 -2.40 -19.70 -23.82
C ALA A 155 -2.92 -19.70 -25.26
N LYS A 156 -4.12 -19.19 -25.53
CA LYS A 156 -4.73 -19.07 -26.86
C LYS A 156 -4.63 -17.65 -27.47
N LYS A 157 -3.97 -16.72 -26.78
CA LYS A 157 -3.73 -15.35 -27.23
C LYS A 157 -2.24 -15.11 -27.43
#